data_8b75aab8fd29be0d508f03e225cf9fc3
#
_entry.id   8b75aab8fd29be0d508f03e225cf9fc3
#
_cell.length_a   1.000
_cell.length_b   1.000
_cell.length_c   1.000
_cell.angle_alpha   90.00
_cell.angle_beta   90.00
_cell.angle_gamma   90.00
#
_symmetry.space_group_name_H-M   'P 1'
#
loop_
_entity.id
_entity.type
_entity.pdbx_description
1 polymer ?
#
loop_
_entity_poly.entity_id
_entity_poly.type
_entity_poly.pdbx_seq_one_letter_code
_entity_poly.pdbx_strand_id
1 'polypeptide(L)'
;MQEAAAEKALVLCSGGADSSTLLAMAVEKYGPENVFALSISYGQKHSREIQSAAAVAEHYGVEQRFLDLAAIFAESDCSLLEHSEREVPCESYAEQLEEAGGAPVSTYVPFRNGLFLSSAASMALSLGCSVMFYGAHHDEWAGNAYPDCSPEFVQAMASAIEQGTGGQLRMEAPFVAWNKAQIVKRGLELGVPYELTWSCYEGGERPCGVCGTCRDRIAAFDANGVVDPLMR
;
A
#
# COMPACT_ATOMS: atom_id res chain seq x y z
N MET A 1 39.43 -7.88 -0.44
CA MET A 1 38.07 -8.15 -0.93
C MET A 1 37.17 -7.19 -0.17
N GLN A 2 36.62 -6.16 -0.82
CA GLN A 2 35.55 -5.38 -0.20
C GLN A 2 34.35 -6.30 -0.10
N GLU A 3 33.82 -6.52 1.11
CA GLU A 3 32.49 -7.09 1.29
C GLU A 3 31.53 -6.22 0.47
N ALA A 4 30.77 -6.83 -0.44
CA ALA A 4 29.72 -6.13 -1.13
C ALA A 4 28.74 -5.61 -0.06
N ALA A 5 28.54 -4.31 0.00
CA ALA A 5 27.59 -3.74 0.94
C ALA A 5 26.22 -4.42 0.75
N ALA A 6 25.57 -4.79 1.86
CA ALA A 6 24.28 -5.43 1.80
C ALA A 6 23.28 -4.52 1.04
N GLU A 7 22.49 -5.10 0.16
CA GLU A 7 21.49 -4.37 -0.60
C GLU A 7 20.39 -3.87 0.34
N LYS A 8 20.07 -2.57 0.29
CA LYS A 8 19.03 -1.96 1.12
C LYS A 8 17.76 -1.74 0.32
N ALA A 9 16.63 -1.92 1.00
CA ALA A 9 15.30 -1.83 0.43
C ALA A 9 14.44 -0.78 1.14
N LEU A 10 13.59 -0.08 0.39
CA LEU A 10 12.52 0.75 0.93
C LEU A 10 11.17 0.17 0.53
N VAL A 11 10.27 0.00 1.49
CA VAL A 11 8.91 -0.54 1.27
C VAL A 11 7.89 0.55 1.57
N LEU A 12 7.02 0.86 0.61
CA LEU A 12 5.83 1.67 0.87
C LEU A 12 4.88 0.88 1.78
N CYS A 13 4.73 1.34 3.03
CA CYS A 13 4.02 0.66 4.09
C CYS A 13 2.87 1.53 4.62
N SER A 14 1.64 1.24 4.18
CA SER A 14 0.43 1.92 4.66
C SER A 14 -0.10 1.35 5.98
N GLY A 15 0.37 0.17 6.41
CA GLY A 15 -0.20 -0.56 7.55
C GLY A 15 -1.40 -1.44 7.20
N GLY A 16 -1.80 -1.51 5.94
CA GLY A 16 -2.79 -2.45 5.42
C GLY A 16 -2.22 -3.86 5.26
N ALA A 17 -3.10 -4.85 5.03
CA ALA A 17 -2.70 -6.24 4.91
C ALA A 17 -1.66 -6.47 3.79
N ASP A 18 -1.84 -5.81 2.64
CA ASP A 18 -1.01 -6.00 1.45
C ASP A 18 0.40 -5.43 1.67
N SER A 19 0.50 -4.19 2.12
CA SER A 19 1.78 -3.53 2.40
C SER A 19 2.55 -4.19 3.55
N SER A 20 1.84 -4.75 4.54
CA SER A 20 2.46 -5.49 5.64
C SER A 20 3.00 -6.85 5.17
N THR A 21 2.30 -7.52 4.25
CA THR A 21 2.80 -8.73 3.58
C THR A 21 4.05 -8.42 2.75
N LEU A 22 4.03 -7.29 2.04
CA LEU A 22 5.17 -6.83 1.25
C LEU A 22 6.39 -6.52 2.12
N LEU A 23 6.17 -5.88 3.28
CA LEU A 23 7.22 -5.61 4.26
C LEU A 23 7.83 -6.92 4.79
N ALA A 24 7.00 -7.91 5.12
CA ALA A 24 7.45 -9.23 5.56
C ALA A 24 8.33 -9.93 4.50
N MET A 25 7.93 -9.86 3.22
CA MET A 25 8.72 -10.40 2.11
C MET A 25 10.07 -9.69 1.96
N ALA A 26 10.10 -8.37 2.12
CA ALA A 26 11.35 -7.61 2.08
C ALA A 26 12.28 -7.97 3.24
N VAL A 27 11.72 -8.10 4.45
CA VAL A 27 12.48 -8.53 5.65
C VAL A 27 13.01 -9.95 5.50
N GLU A 28 12.21 -10.89 4.97
CA GLU A 28 12.68 -12.25 4.66
C GLU A 28 13.88 -12.26 3.71
N LYS A 29 13.87 -11.36 2.72
CA LYS A 29 14.90 -11.32 1.66
C LYS A 29 16.16 -10.57 2.05
N TYR A 30 16.04 -9.44 2.76
CA TYR A 30 17.13 -8.50 2.99
C TYR A 30 17.60 -8.41 4.45
N GLY A 31 16.82 -8.95 5.39
CA GLY A 31 17.01 -8.72 6.84
C GLY A 31 16.46 -7.37 7.31
N PRO A 32 15.92 -7.29 8.54
CA PRO A 32 15.25 -6.08 9.03
C PRO A 32 16.18 -4.85 9.06
N GLU A 33 17.48 -5.03 9.29
CA GLU A 33 18.49 -3.97 9.34
C GLU A 33 18.76 -3.31 7.98
N ASN A 34 18.35 -3.95 6.89
CA ASN A 34 18.52 -3.47 5.51
C ASN A 34 17.21 -3.02 4.88
N VAL A 35 16.12 -2.97 5.64
CA VAL A 35 14.79 -2.58 5.16
C VAL A 35 14.34 -1.30 5.86
N PHE A 36 13.79 -0.36 5.08
CA PHE A 36 13.08 0.83 5.57
C PHE A 36 11.60 0.74 5.21
N ALA A 37 10.72 1.04 6.16
CA ALA A 37 9.30 1.18 5.92
C ALA A 37 8.96 2.67 5.73
N LEU A 38 8.38 3.06 4.58
CA LEU A 38 7.92 4.42 4.35
C LEU A 38 6.40 4.50 4.46
N SER A 39 5.92 5.26 5.43
CA SER A 39 4.51 5.58 5.60
C SER A 39 4.24 7.02 5.17
N ILE A 40 3.18 7.24 4.38
CA ILE A 40 2.86 8.54 3.81
C ILE A 40 1.47 8.97 4.28
N SER A 41 1.39 10.18 4.88
CA SER A 41 0.15 10.91 5.08
C SER A 41 -0.17 11.71 3.83
N TYR A 42 -1.45 11.69 3.42
CA TYR A 42 -1.96 12.46 2.29
C TYR A 42 -3.24 13.24 2.64
N GLY A 43 -3.52 13.39 3.95
CA GLY A 43 -4.73 14.02 4.45
C GLY A 43 -5.93 13.07 4.53
N GLN A 44 -5.69 11.76 4.69
CA GLN A 44 -6.74 10.75 4.88
C GLN A 44 -7.54 10.97 6.17
N LYS A 45 -8.84 10.61 6.15
CA LYS A 45 -9.81 10.85 7.24
C LYS A 45 -9.41 10.31 8.61
N HIS A 46 -8.51 9.33 8.69
CA HIS A 46 -8.10 8.76 9.98
C HIS A 46 -6.62 8.33 9.98
N SER A 47 -6.03 8.32 11.17
CA SER A 47 -4.62 7.97 11.40
C SER A 47 -4.38 6.48 11.71
N ARG A 48 -5.44 5.64 11.70
CA ARG A 48 -5.33 4.22 12.08
C ARG A 48 -4.33 3.46 11.22
N GLU A 49 -4.30 3.71 9.92
CA GLU A 49 -3.34 3.09 9.00
C GLU A 49 -1.90 3.42 9.39
N ILE A 50 -1.63 4.70 9.73
CA ILE A 50 -0.29 5.14 10.14
C ILE A 50 0.14 4.47 11.45
N GLN A 51 -0.78 4.35 12.42
CA GLN A 51 -0.53 3.65 13.68
C GLN A 51 -0.25 2.16 13.44
N SER A 52 -1.02 1.52 12.56
CA SER A 52 -0.80 0.12 12.15
C SER A 52 0.54 -0.06 11.44
N ALA A 53 0.90 0.86 10.53
CA ALA A 53 2.21 0.81 9.87
C ALA A 53 3.36 0.89 10.88
N ALA A 54 3.24 1.75 11.91
CA ALA A 54 4.23 1.84 12.99
C ALA A 54 4.33 0.54 13.80
N ALA A 55 3.19 -0.04 14.18
CA ALA A 55 3.15 -1.30 14.93
C ALA A 55 3.75 -2.47 14.15
N VAL A 56 3.47 -2.55 12.84
CA VAL A 56 4.03 -3.59 11.96
C VAL A 56 5.54 -3.39 11.77
N ALA A 57 6.00 -2.15 11.56
CA ALA A 57 7.43 -1.86 11.44
C ALA A 57 8.19 -2.20 12.73
N GLU A 58 7.63 -1.87 13.90
CA GLU A 58 8.17 -2.22 15.21
C GLU A 58 8.23 -3.75 15.40
N HIS A 59 7.16 -4.48 15.03
CA HIS A 59 7.13 -5.94 15.11
C HIS A 59 8.29 -6.60 14.35
N TYR A 60 8.62 -6.09 13.16
CA TYR A 60 9.74 -6.59 12.36
C TYR A 60 11.10 -5.99 12.72
N GLY A 61 11.16 -5.01 13.62
CA GLY A 61 12.40 -4.29 13.94
C GLY A 61 12.93 -3.45 12.76
N VAL A 62 12.04 -2.97 11.90
CA VAL A 62 12.36 -2.19 10.71
C VAL A 62 12.28 -0.70 11.01
N GLU A 63 13.26 0.07 10.53
CA GLU A 63 13.25 1.53 10.67
C GLU A 63 12.14 2.17 9.83
N GLN A 64 11.19 2.85 10.50
CA GLN A 64 10.12 3.56 9.81
C GLN A 64 10.52 5.00 9.47
N ARG A 65 10.16 5.42 8.26
CA ARG A 65 10.18 6.81 7.80
C ARG A 65 8.75 7.29 7.58
N PHE A 66 8.52 8.57 7.84
CA PHE A 66 7.23 9.20 7.66
C PHE A 66 7.35 10.42 6.74
N LEU A 67 6.39 10.58 5.84
CA LEU A 67 6.30 11.70 4.92
C LEU A 67 4.86 12.25 4.92
N ASP A 68 4.71 13.57 5.04
CA ASP A 68 3.41 14.23 4.93
C ASP A 68 3.29 14.97 3.60
N LEU A 69 2.28 14.60 2.82
CA LEU A 69 1.96 15.17 1.52
C LEU A 69 0.53 15.76 1.49
N ALA A 70 -0.13 15.94 2.64
CA ALA A 70 -1.52 16.39 2.73
C ALA A 70 -1.78 17.70 1.98
N ALA A 71 -0.84 18.65 2.04
CA ALA A 71 -0.99 19.95 1.39
C ALA A 71 -1.17 19.88 -0.14
N ILE A 72 -0.68 18.81 -0.80
CA ILE A 72 -0.81 18.64 -2.25
C ILE A 72 -2.25 18.33 -2.65
N PHE A 73 -3.01 17.70 -1.77
CA PHE A 73 -4.38 17.27 -2.04
C PHE A 73 -5.45 18.20 -1.44
N ALA A 74 -5.06 19.39 -0.97
CA ALA A 74 -5.97 20.34 -0.31
C ALA A 74 -7.17 20.77 -1.18
N GLU A 75 -7.00 20.79 -2.50
CA GLU A 75 -8.05 21.16 -3.46
C GLU A 75 -8.84 19.95 -4.00
N SER A 76 -8.49 18.73 -3.58
CA SER A 76 -9.21 17.53 -4.03
C SER A 76 -10.43 17.27 -3.15
N ASP A 77 -11.57 16.91 -3.74
CA ASP A 77 -12.80 16.56 -3.02
C ASP A 77 -13.00 15.03 -2.88
N CYS A 78 -11.93 14.25 -3.03
CA CYS A 78 -11.96 12.79 -2.88
C CYS A 78 -12.53 12.38 -1.51
N SER A 79 -13.42 11.39 -1.51
CA SER A 79 -14.14 10.95 -0.29
C SER A 79 -13.23 10.41 0.83
N LEU A 80 -11.98 10.04 0.52
CA LEU A 80 -11.02 9.57 1.52
C LEU A 80 -10.30 10.69 2.27
N LEU A 81 -10.40 11.96 1.83
CA LEU A 81 -9.68 13.08 2.44
C LEU A 81 -10.46 13.69 3.60
N GLU A 82 -9.75 14.09 4.66
CA GLU A 82 -10.34 14.60 5.92
C GLU A 82 -11.26 15.80 5.69
N HIS A 83 -10.86 16.72 4.79
CA HIS A 83 -11.63 17.94 4.49
C HIS A 83 -12.81 17.69 3.55
N SER A 84 -12.92 16.49 2.93
CA SER A 84 -14.03 16.17 2.04
C SER A 84 -15.30 15.86 2.79
N GLU A 85 -16.40 16.50 2.39
CA GLU A 85 -17.76 16.24 2.92
C GLU A 85 -18.40 15.01 2.26
N ARG A 86 -17.74 14.39 1.26
CA ARG A 86 -18.27 13.20 0.60
C ARG A 86 -18.19 11.99 1.52
N GLU A 87 -19.25 11.19 1.51
CA GLU A 87 -19.29 9.91 2.21
C GLU A 87 -18.42 8.88 1.46
N VAL A 88 -17.82 7.97 2.20
CA VAL A 88 -17.10 6.83 1.63
C VAL A 88 -18.12 5.82 1.14
N PRO A 89 -18.12 5.42 -0.15
CA PRO A 89 -19.10 4.48 -0.67
C PRO A 89 -18.98 3.10 -0.03
N CYS A 90 -20.11 2.46 0.19
CA CYS A 90 -20.21 1.08 0.68
C CYS A 90 -20.36 0.06 -0.46
N GLU A 91 -20.59 0.52 -1.68
CA GLU A 91 -20.72 -0.28 -2.89
C GLU A 91 -19.41 -0.96 -3.26
N SER A 92 -19.49 -2.07 -3.97
CA SER A 92 -18.31 -2.72 -4.54
C SER A 92 -17.66 -1.84 -5.62
N TYR A 93 -16.38 -2.04 -5.89
CA TYR A 93 -15.69 -1.30 -6.97
C TYR A 93 -16.37 -1.48 -8.34
N ALA A 94 -16.95 -2.65 -8.61
CA ALA A 94 -17.69 -2.91 -9.85
C ALA A 94 -18.94 -2.03 -9.96
N GLU A 95 -19.72 -1.91 -8.89
CA GLU A 95 -20.92 -1.06 -8.84
C GLU A 95 -20.53 0.43 -8.99
N GLN A 96 -19.48 0.87 -8.27
CA GLN A 96 -18.97 2.25 -8.38
C GLN A 96 -18.50 2.60 -9.79
N LEU A 97 -17.87 1.66 -10.50
CA LEU A 97 -17.40 1.87 -11.88
C LEU A 97 -18.57 1.97 -12.88
N GLU A 98 -19.64 1.18 -12.70
CA GLU A 98 -20.85 1.29 -13.52
C GLU A 98 -21.49 2.68 -13.36
N GLU A 99 -21.60 3.18 -12.12
CA GLU A 99 -22.12 4.51 -11.82
C GLU A 99 -21.22 5.63 -12.34
N ALA A 100 -19.90 5.46 -12.28
CA ALA A 100 -18.93 6.45 -12.73
C ALA A 100 -18.83 6.56 -14.27
N GLY A 101 -19.47 5.65 -15.03
CA GLY A 101 -19.47 5.69 -16.50
C GLY A 101 -18.06 5.58 -17.11
N GLY A 102 -17.14 4.88 -16.47
CA GLY A 102 -15.74 4.69 -16.88
C GLY A 102 -14.77 5.75 -16.37
N ALA A 103 -15.22 6.71 -15.54
CA ALA A 103 -14.32 7.58 -14.76
C ALA A 103 -13.77 6.81 -13.54
N PRO A 104 -12.65 7.27 -12.94
CA PRO A 104 -12.18 6.73 -11.67
C PRO A 104 -13.24 6.84 -10.56
N VAL A 105 -13.23 5.90 -9.62
CA VAL A 105 -14.16 5.87 -8.49
C VAL A 105 -13.98 7.07 -7.55
N SER A 106 -14.99 7.40 -6.72
CA SER A 106 -14.96 8.57 -5.83
C SER A 106 -13.87 8.51 -4.75
N THR A 107 -13.32 7.32 -4.49
CA THR A 107 -12.19 7.08 -3.59
C THR A 107 -10.82 7.25 -4.26
N TYR A 108 -10.79 7.55 -5.57
CA TYR A 108 -9.54 7.83 -6.28
C TYR A 108 -8.99 9.21 -5.88
N VAL A 109 -7.86 9.21 -5.17
CA VAL A 109 -7.08 10.44 -4.92
C VAL A 109 -6.23 10.73 -6.16
N PRO A 110 -6.34 11.92 -6.79
CA PRO A 110 -5.74 12.18 -8.09
C PRO A 110 -4.22 11.93 -8.14
N PHE A 111 -3.81 10.93 -8.94
CA PHE A 111 -2.41 10.57 -9.19
C PHE A 111 -1.58 10.33 -7.91
N ARG A 112 -2.24 9.91 -6.81
CA ARG A 112 -1.61 9.74 -5.49
C ARG A 112 -0.43 8.76 -5.54
N ASN A 113 -0.60 7.61 -6.20
CA ASN A 113 0.44 6.60 -6.24
C ASN A 113 1.66 7.06 -7.06
N GLY A 114 1.46 7.85 -8.13
CA GLY A 114 2.55 8.47 -8.88
C GLY A 114 3.40 9.40 -8.02
N LEU A 115 2.74 10.24 -7.21
CA LEU A 115 3.43 11.11 -6.25
C LEU A 115 4.16 10.31 -5.18
N PHE A 116 3.52 9.28 -4.61
CA PHE A 116 4.12 8.43 -3.59
C PHE A 116 5.37 7.74 -4.12
N LEU A 117 5.31 7.16 -5.31
CA LEU A 117 6.44 6.47 -5.93
C LEU A 117 7.60 7.42 -6.22
N SER A 118 7.32 8.63 -6.72
CA SER A 118 8.35 9.64 -6.97
C SER A 118 9.04 10.10 -5.68
N SER A 119 8.26 10.36 -4.63
CA SER A 119 8.79 10.75 -3.32
C SER A 119 9.59 9.63 -2.66
N ALA A 120 9.07 8.40 -2.75
CA ALA A 120 9.73 7.20 -2.24
C ALA A 120 11.07 6.93 -2.96
N ALA A 121 11.14 7.14 -4.29
CA ALA A 121 12.38 6.98 -5.05
C ALA A 121 13.46 7.96 -4.57
N SER A 122 13.11 9.23 -4.36
CA SER A 122 14.04 10.23 -3.84
C SER A 122 14.53 9.88 -2.43
N MET A 123 13.63 9.41 -1.57
CA MET A 123 13.98 8.99 -0.20
C MET A 123 14.83 7.72 -0.20
N ALA A 124 14.50 6.73 -1.03
CA ALA A 124 15.24 5.48 -1.17
C ALA A 124 16.72 5.74 -1.53
N LEU A 125 16.96 6.60 -2.52
CA LEU A 125 18.32 7.01 -2.88
C LEU A 125 19.05 7.70 -1.73
N SER A 126 18.37 8.59 -1.01
CA SER A 126 18.96 9.30 0.15
C SER A 126 19.33 8.37 1.31
N LEU A 127 18.63 7.24 1.43
CA LEU A 127 18.90 6.18 2.42
C LEU A 127 19.93 5.13 1.91
N GLY A 128 20.37 5.27 0.66
CA GLY A 128 21.29 4.33 0.02
C GLY A 128 20.62 3.00 -0.35
N CYS A 129 19.30 2.99 -0.58
CA CYS A 129 18.59 1.82 -1.08
C CYS A 129 18.83 1.65 -2.58
N SER A 130 18.91 0.41 -3.04
CA SER A 130 18.99 0.03 -4.46
C SER A 130 17.68 -0.57 -4.98
N VAL A 131 16.73 -0.82 -4.10
CA VAL A 131 15.40 -1.32 -4.45
C VAL A 131 14.32 -0.64 -3.63
N MET A 132 13.17 -0.40 -4.26
CA MET A 132 11.95 0.01 -3.59
C MET A 132 10.79 -0.90 -3.97
N PHE A 133 9.86 -1.09 -3.04
CA PHE A 133 8.72 -1.98 -3.20
C PHE A 133 7.39 -1.24 -3.18
N TYR A 134 6.52 -1.59 -4.12
CA TYR A 134 5.16 -1.07 -4.26
C TYR A 134 4.13 -2.20 -4.25
N GLY A 135 3.09 -2.06 -3.45
CA GLY A 135 2.11 -3.12 -3.17
C GLY A 135 0.85 -3.10 -4.02
N ALA A 136 0.86 -2.50 -5.24
CA ALA A 136 -0.28 -2.57 -6.15
C ALA A 136 -0.63 -4.01 -6.51
N HIS A 137 -1.92 -4.34 -6.57
CA HIS A 137 -2.41 -5.67 -6.87
C HIS A 137 -3.57 -5.67 -7.88
N HIS A 138 -3.90 -6.85 -8.43
CA HIS A 138 -4.87 -7.02 -9.51
C HIS A 138 -6.22 -6.37 -9.22
N ASP A 139 -6.76 -6.54 -8.03
CA ASP A 139 -8.13 -6.14 -7.71
C ASP A 139 -8.29 -4.60 -7.68
N GLU A 140 -7.21 -3.83 -7.48
CA GLU A 140 -7.24 -2.37 -7.47
C GLU A 140 -7.37 -1.76 -8.87
N TRP A 141 -6.76 -2.36 -9.89
CA TRP A 141 -6.81 -1.82 -11.25
C TRP A 141 -7.89 -2.45 -12.13
N ALA A 142 -8.49 -3.58 -11.70
CA ALA A 142 -9.56 -4.24 -12.43
C ALA A 142 -10.71 -3.25 -12.73
N GLY A 143 -11.10 -3.16 -13.99
CA GLY A 143 -12.12 -2.21 -14.43
C GLY A 143 -11.71 -0.73 -14.41
N ASN A 144 -10.42 -0.41 -14.22
CA ASN A 144 -9.86 0.96 -14.18
C ASN A 144 -10.32 1.78 -12.95
N ALA A 145 -10.61 1.12 -11.82
CA ALA A 145 -10.99 1.81 -10.59
C ALA A 145 -9.89 2.77 -10.10
N TYR A 146 -8.64 2.30 -10.13
CA TYR A 146 -7.44 3.07 -9.80
C TYR A 146 -6.41 2.94 -10.93
N PRO A 147 -6.39 3.86 -11.90
CA PRO A 147 -5.49 3.81 -13.06
C PRO A 147 -4.00 3.74 -12.68
N ASP A 148 -3.65 4.37 -11.55
CA ASP A 148 -2.28 4.40 -11.00
C ASP A 148 -1.90 3.15 -10.16
N CYS A 149 -2.68 2.07 -10.31
CA CYS A 149 -2.36 0.71 -9.84
C CYS A 149 -2.21 -0.28 -11.02
N SER A 150 -2.47 0.15 -12.28
CA SER A 150 -2.43 -0.74 -13.44
C SER A 150 -1.03 -1.28 -13.73
N PRO A 151 -0.90 -2.47 -14.35
CA PRO A 151 0.39 -3.02 -14.75
C PRO A 151 1.18 -2.08 -15.67
N GLU A 152 0.50 -1.39 -16.59
CA GLU A 152 1.08 -0.43 -17.51
C GLU A 152 1.65 0.78 -16.76
N PHE A 153 0.92 1.31 -15.78
CA PHE A 153 1.40 2.38 -14.93
C PHE A 153 2.61 1.94 -14.10
N VAL A 154 2.53 0.76 -13.47
CA VAL A 154 3.63 0.21 -12.66
C VAL A 154 4.89 0.04 -13.50
N GLN A 155 4.77 -0.50 -14.72
CA GLN A 155 5.90 -0.65 -15.64
C GLN A 155 6.49 0.70 -16.06
N ALA A 156 5.64 1.69 -16.39
CA ALA A 156 6.07 3.03 -16.77
C ALA A 156 6.82 3.72 -15.63
N MET A 157 6.30 3.65 -14.40
CA MET A 157 6.94 4.23 -13.22
C MET A 157 8.26 3.52 -12.87
N ALA A 158 8.32 2.20 -12.98
CA ALA A 158 9.56 1.45 -12.78
C ALA A 158 10.64 1.90 -13.77
N SER A 159 10.29 2.03 -15.05
CA SER A 159 11.20 2.54 -16.08
C SER A 159 11.63 3.99 -15.82
N ALA A 160 10.70 4.86 -15.43
CA ALA A 160 11.00 6.26 -15.12
C ALA A 160 11.95 6.39 -13.93
N ILE A 161 11.73 5.60 -12.88
CA ILE A 161 12.59 5.56 -11.69
C ILE A 161 13.99 5.05 -12.07
N GLU A 162 14.09 3.94 -12.77
CA GLU A 162 15.38 3.37 -13.18
C GLU A 162 16.19 4.36 -14.05
N GLN A 163 15.55 4.96 -15.05
CA GLN A 163 16.21 5.93 -15.93
C GLN A 163 16.54 7.23 -15.19
N GLY A 164 15.60 7.76 -14.40
CA GLY A 164 15.78 9.01 -13.66
C GLY A 164 16.84 8.93 -12.56
N THR A 165 17.12 7.72 -12.07
CA THR A 165 18.17 7.46 -11.06
C THR A 165 19.49 6.96 -11.67
N GLY A 166 19.57 6.87 -13.00
CA GLY A 166 20.74 6.33 -13.69
C GLY A 166 21.02 4.87 -13.35
N GLY A 167 19.96 4.08 -13.12
CA GLY A 167 20.04 2.65 -12.77
C GLY A 167 20.43 2.36 -11.32
N GLN A 168 20.50 3.38 -10.44
CA GLN A 168 20.86 3.19 -9.03
C GLN A 168 19.70 2.62 -8.19
N LEU A 169 18.46 2.81 -8.64
CA LEU A 169 17.27 2.33 -7.93
C LEU A 169 16.34 1.58 -8.91
N ARG A 170 15.90 0.39 -8.52
CA ARG A 170 14.83 -0.34 -9.20
C ARG A 170 13.57 -0.38 -8.35
N MET A 171 12.41 -0.38 -9.00
CA MET A 171 11.10 -0.57 -8.36
C MET A 171 10.58 -1.98 -8.64
N GLU A 172 10.17 -2.67 -7.60
CA GLU A 172 9.53 -3.99 -7.66
C GLU A 172 8.07 -3.88 -7.15
N ALA A 173 7.11 -4.45 -7.91
CA ALA A 173 5.71 -4.54 -7.55
C ALA A 173 5.23 -6.01 -7.69
N PRO A 174 5.60 -6.88 -6.74
CA PRO A 174 5.41 -8.32 -6.89
C PRO A 174 3.94 -8.75 -6.92
N PHE A 175 3.03 -7.93 -6.43
CA PHE A 175 1.61 -8.25 -6.34
C PHE A 175 0.77 -7.82 -7.55
N VAL A 176 1.36 -7.11 -8.53
CA VAL A 176 0.59 -6.52 -9.63
C VAL A 176 -0.29 -7.52 -10.41
N ALA A 177 0.10 -8.78 -10.45
CA ALA A 177 -0.67 -9.88 -11.05
C ALA A 177 -1.40 -10.76 -10.02
N TRP A 178 -1.32 -10.47 -8.72
CA TRP A 178 -1.93 -11.26 -7.66
C TRP A 178 -3.27 -10.65 -7.25
N ASN A 179 -4.22 -11.52 -6.87
CA ASN A 179 -5.40 -11.11 -6.15
C ASN A 179 -5.13 -11.06 -4.63
N LYS A 180 -6.03 -10.44 -3.89
CA LYS A 180 -5.89 -10.27 -2.44
C LYS A 180 -5.79 -11.58 -1.67
N ALA A 181 -6.48 -12.64 -2.13
CA ALA A 181 -6.40 -13.96 -1.50
C ALA A 181 -4.98 -14.57 -1.62
N GLN A 182 -4.30 -14.37 -2.74
CA GLN A 182 -2.92 -14.82 -2.93
C GLN A 182 -1.94 -14.05 -2.03
N ILE A 183 -2.16 -12.75 -1.85
CA ILE A 183 -1.36 -11.91 -0.94
C ILE A 183 -1.52 -12.37 0.49
N VAL A 184 -2.78 -12.55 0.96
CA VAL A 184 -3.07 -13.04 2.30
C VAL A 184 -2.48 -14.44 2.51
N LYS A 185 -2.58 -15.35 1.53
CA LYS A 185 -1.94 -16.66 1.60
C LYS A 185 -0.45 -16.55 1.88
N ARG A 186 0.26 -15.72 1.09
CA ARG A 186 1.70 -15.51 1.28
C ARG A 186 2.02 -14.91 2.65
N GLY A 187 1.21 -13.96 3.12
CA GLY A 187 1.39 -13.37 4.44
C GLY A 187 1.15 -14.37 5.59
N LEU A 188 0.19 -15.28 5.46
CA LEU A 188 -0.01 -16.37 6.42
C LEU A 188 1.19 -17.31 6.47
N GLU A 189 1.79 -17.64 5.32
CA GLU A 189 3.03 -18.44 5.24
C GLU A 189 4.22 -17.75 5.93
N LEU A 190 4.28 -16.41 5.86
CA LEU A 190 5.32 -15.58 6.49
C LEU A 190 5.05 -15.25 7.96
N GLY A 191 3.88 -15.60 8.48
CA GLY A 191 3.47 -15.24 9.84
C GLY A 191 3.23 -13.75 10.04
N VAL A 192 2.70 -13.04 9.03
CA VAL A 192 2.39 -11.61 9.13
C VAL A 192 1.42 -11.37 10.30
N PRO A 193 1.71 -10.41 11.20
CA PRO A 193 0.85 -10.08 12.34
C PRO A 193 -0.37 -9.28 11.89
N TYR A 194 -1.32 -9.93 11.23
CA TYR A 194 -2.49 -9.30 10.62
C TYR A 194 -3.40 -8.60 11.65
N GLU A 195 -3.34 -8.96 12.92
CA GLU A 195 -3.99 -8.26 14.03
C GLU A 195 -3.47 -6.84 14.27
N LEU A 196 -2.25 -6.53 13.80
CA LEU A 196 -1.66 -5.19 13.89
C LEU A 196 -2.01 -4.31 12.68
N THR A 197 -2.58 -4.90 11.60
CA THR A 197 -2.85 -4.20 10.35
C THR A 197 -4.22 -3.52 10.35
N TRP A 198 -4.41 -2.52 9.49
CA TRP A 198 -5.69 -1.82 9.35
C TRP A 198 -6.01 -1.57 7.88
N SER A 199 -7.25 -1.83 7.47
CA SER A 199 -7.73 -1.61 6.10
C SER A 199 -9.06 -0.85 6.02
N CYS A 200 -9.78 -0.68 7.14
CA CYS A 200 -11.10 -0.07 7.13
C CYS A 200 -11.02 1.44 6.89
N TYR A 201 -11.83 1.96 5.98
CA TYR A 201 -11.90 3.39 5.66
C TYR A 201 -12.59 4.23 6.73
N GLU A 202 -13.40 3.64 7.62
CA GLU A 202 -14.15 4.38 8.64
C GLU A 202 -13.31 4.80 9.86
N GLY A 203 -12.15 4.21 10.08
CA GLY A 203 -11.22 4.59 11.14
C GLY A 203 -11.74 4.43 12.58
N GLY A 204 -12.82 3.67 12.82
CA GLY A 204 -13.40 3.41 14.13
C GLY A 204 -12.51 2.59 15.06
N GLU A 205 -13.01 2.23 16.26
CA GLU A 205 -12.28 1.34 17.18
C GLU A 205 -12.14 -0.08 16.64
N ARG A 206 -13.13 -0.53 15.87
CA ARG A 206 -13.15 -1.82 15.15
C ARG A 206 -13.42 -1.57 13.67
N PRO A 207 -12.99 -2.46 12.77
CA PRO A 207 -13.36 -2.38 11.36
C PRO A 207 -14.88 -2.44 11.21
N CYS A 208 -15.44 -1.64 10.29
CA CYS A 208 -16.89 -1.59 10.07
C CYS A 208 -17.47 -2.89 9.48
N GLY A 209 -16.65 -3.71 8.81
CA GLY A 209 -17.05 -4.96 8.17
C GLY A 209 -17.84 -4.81 6.86
N VAL A 210 -18.20 -3.59 6.46
CA VAL A 210 -19.13 -3.34 5.33
C VAL A 210 -18.55 -2.50 4.19
N CYS A 211 -17.54 -1.65 4.43
CA CYS A 211 -16.89 -0.91 3.35
C CYS A 211 -16.15 -1.86 2.39
N GLY A 212 -15.87 -1.41 1.18
CA GLY A 212 -15.25 -2.23 0.13
C GLY A 212 -14.01 -2.96 0.61
N THR A 213 -13.07 -2.24 1.23
CA THR A 213 -11.81 -2.85 1.73
C THR A 213 -12.02 -3.85 2.86
N CYS A 214 -13.02 -3.69 3.74
CA CYS A 214 -13.36 -4.70 4.74
C CYS A 214 -13.90 -5.96 4.09
N ARG A 215 -14.80 -5.85 3.11
CA ARG A 215 -15.37 -6.98 2.36
C ARG A 215 -14.28 -7.77 1.64
N ASP A 216 -13.41 -7.07 0.90
CA ASP A 216 -12.31 -7.70 0.16
C ASP A 216 -11.32 -8.40 1.09
N ARG A 217 -11.03 -7.78 2.24
CA ARG A 217 -10.15 -8.36 3.25
C ARG A 217 -10.77 -9.64 3.84
N ILE A 218 -12.01 -9.60 4.29
CA ILE A 218 -12.74 -10.76 4.82
C ILE A 218 -12.76 -11.88 3.79
N ALA A 219 -13.15 -11.60 2.55
CA ALA A 219 -13.19 -12.58 1.47
C ALA A 219 -11.82 -13.22 1.20
N ALA A 220 -10.73 -12.44 1.29
CA ALA A 220 -9.39 -12.95 1.10
C ALA A 220 -8.94 -13.92 2.22
N PHE A 221 -9.31 -13.65 3.47
CA PHE A 221 -9.06 -14.57 4.58
C PHE A 221 -9.92 -15.83 4.48
N ASP A 222 -11.21 -15.69 4.19
CA ASP A 222 -12.15 -16.80 4.00
C ASP A 222 -11.71 -17.75 2.87
N ALA A 223 -11.20 -17.20 1.76
CA ALA A 223 -10.65 -17.98 0.66
C ALA A 223 -9.44 -18.85 1.06
N ASN A 224 -8.77 -18.48 2.15
CA ASN A 224 -7.65 -19.23 2.74
C ASN A 224 -8.09 -20.11 3.94
N GLY A 225 -9.40 -20.20 4.23
CA GLY A 225 -9.92 -21.00 5.33
C GLY A 225 -9.58 -20.47 6.72
N VAL A 226 -9.28 -19.19 6.84
CA VAL A 226 -8.86 -18.51 8.09
C VAL A 226 -9.79 -17.35 8.38
N VAL A 227 -10.22 -17.20 9.64
CA VAL A 227 -10.96 -16.00 10.07
C VAL A 227 -10.00 -14.85 10.22
N ASP A 228 -10.34 -13.68 9.64
CA ASP A 228 -9.52 -12.47 9.78
C ASP A 228 -9.29 -12.12 11.27
N PRO A 229 -8.03 -12.01 11.72
CA PRO A 229 -7.72 -11.67 13.12
C PRO A 229 -8.36 -10.37 13.61
N LEU A 230 -8.60 -9.39 12.73
CA LEU A 230 -9.26 -8.12 13.09
C LEU A 230 -10.77 -8.24 13.33
N MET A 231 -11.41 -9.33 12.86
CA MET A 231 -12.85 -9.56 12.97
C MET A 231 -13.21 -10.49 14.15
N ARG A 232 -12.22 -10.85 14.96
CA ARG A 232 -12.40 -11.71 16.15
C ARG A 232 -12.88 -10.93 17.38
#